data_09ba6fc55a9dd44d588ce465d7cc6316
#
_entry.id   09ba6fc55a9dd44d588ce465d7cc6316
#
_cell.length_a   1.000
_cell.length_b   1.000
_cell.length_c   1.000
_cell.angle_alpha   90.00
_cell.angle_beta   90.00
_cell.angle_gamma   90.00
#
_symmetry.space_group_name_H-M   'P 1'
#
loop_
_entity.id
_entity.type
_entity.pdbx_description
1 polymer ?
#
loop_
_entity_poly.entity_id
_entity_poly.type
_entity_poly.pdbx_seq_one_letter_code
_entity_poly.pdbx_strand_id
1 'polypeptide(L)'
;MATRTGSAVWEGTLKQGKGTMRLGSGAFEGPYSFSSRFESGKGTNPEELIGAAEAGCFSMALAFNLEKAGHPAKRVSTTATVKLEPADGGFKITSIDLKTEGDVPGIDESKFKDQAELTKKTCPVSVALAGTQINLEAKLL
;
A
#
# COMPACT_ATOMS: atom_id res chain seq x y z
N MET A 1 6.67 15.91 14.84
CA MET A 1 5.89 14.68 15.08
C MET A 1 4.49 14.82 14.48
N ALA A 2 3.97 13.78 13.84
CA ALA A 2 2.65 13.80 13.22
C ALA A 2 1.80 12.64 13.75
N THR A 3 0.57 12.94 14.15
CA THR A 3 -0.39 11.93 14.59
C THR A 3 -1.57 11.92 13.61
N ARG A 4 -1.98 10.75 13.19
CA ARG A 4 -3.10 10.55 12.26
C ARG A 4 -4.06 9.52 12.84
N THR A 5 -5.34 9.67 12.53
CA THR A 5 -6.38 8.78 13.03
C THR A 5 -7.17 8.15 11.89
N GLY A 6 -7.60 6.93 12.11
CA GLY A 6 -8.62 6.27 11.33
C GLY A 6 -9.64 5.66 12.27
N SER A 7 -10.86 5.51 11.82
CA SER A 7 -11.93 4.93 12.62
C SER A 7 -12.83 4.04 11.77
N ALA A 8 -13.49 3.11 12.43
CA ALA A 8 -14.46 2.23 11.77
C ALA A 8 -15.59 1.86 12.72
N VAL A 9 -16.74 1.60 12.15
CA VAL A 9 -17.90 1.06 12.84
C VAL A 9 -18.34 -0.20 12.12
N TRP A 10 -18.66 -1.24 12.85
CA TRP A 10 -19.28 -2.46 12.32
C TRP A 10 -20.58 -2.74 13.08
N GLU A 11 -21.64 -3.02 12.33
CA GLU A 11 -22.95 -3.33 12.89
C GLU A 11 -23.43 -4.68 12.35
N GLY A 12 -23.81 -5.57 13.26
CA GLY A 12 -24.37 -6.88 12.91
C GLY A 12 -23.35 -8.02 12.86
N THR A 13 -23.77 -9.15 12.29
CA THR A 13 -22.94 -10.34 12.16
C THR A 13 -21.90 -10.17 11.04
N LEU A 14 -20.92 -11.05 11.01
CA LEU A 14 -19.87 -11.00 9.98
C LEU A 14 -20.45 -11.02 8.55
N LYS A 15 -21.35 -11.97 8.27
CA LYS A 15 -21.85 -12.16 6.89
C LYS A 15 -22.98 -11.21 6.51
N GLN A 16 -23.79 -10.78 7.46
CA GLN A 16 -24.98 -9.98 7.19
C GLN A 16 -24.84 -8.52 7.66
N GLY A 17 -23.77 -8.24 8.39
CA GLY A 17 -23.51 -6.91 8.88
C GLY A 17 -22.99 -5.95 7.83
N LYS A 18 -22.73 -4.74 8.27
CA LYS A 18 -22.20 -3.65 7.44
C LYS A 18 -21.29 -2.78 8.27
N GLY A 19 -20.34 -2.17 7.63
CA GLY A 19 -19.42 -1.25 8.27
C GLY A 19 -19.11 -0.02 7.45
N THR A 20 -18.45 0.92 8.09
CA THR A 20 -17.94 2.13 7.47
C THR A 20 -16.56 2.41 8.02
N MET A 21 -15.61 2.72 7.13
CA MET A 21 -14.28 3.16 7.50
C MET A 21 -14.09 4.63 7.13
N ARG A 22 -13.40 5.36 7.98
CA ARG A 22 -13.18 6.80 7.79
C ARG A 22 -11.76 7.20 8.13
N LEU A 23 -11.19 8.06 7.31
CA LEU A 23 -9.91 8.71 7.60
C LEU A 23 -10.16 9.96 8.43
N GLY A 24 -9.32 10.19 9.45
CA GLY A 24 -9.47 11.31 10.36
C GLY A 24 -9.44 12.69 9.70
N SER A 25 -8.78 12.81 8.55
CA SER A 25 -8.75 14.04 7.75
C SER A 25 -10.09 14.34 7.05
N GLY A 26 -10.99 13.35 6.94
CA GLY A 26 -12.20 13.47 6.15
C GLY A 26 -12.00 13.27 4.65
N ALA A 27 -10.77 12.95 4.20
CA ALA A 27 -10.46 12.75 2.78
C ALA A 27 -11.17 11.54 2.18
N PHE A 28 -11.52 10.56 2.99
CA PHE A 28 -12.25 9.37 2.56
C PHE A 28 -13.11 8.83 3.68
N GLU A 29 -14.30 8.39 3.31
CA GLU A 29 -15.20 7.58 4.13
C GLU A 29 -15.90 6.60 3.19
N GLY A 30 -15.91 5.31 3.53
CA GLY A 30 -16.48 4.31 2.62
C GLY A 30 -17.07 3.12 3.35
N PRO A 31 -18.07 2.48 2.72
CA PRO A 31 -18.71 1.29 3.25
C PRO A 31 -17.84 0.05 3.01
N TYR A 32 -17.92 -0.91 3.92
CA TYR A 32 -17.34 -2.23 3.72
C TYR A 32 -18.26 -3.30 4.30
N SER A 33 -18.09 -4.53 3.80
CA SER A 33 -18.93 -5.66 4.14
C SER A 33 -18.15 -6.97 3.99
N PHE A 34 -18.75 -8.08 4.38
CA PHE A 34 -18.19 -9.40 4.06
C PHE A 34 -17.95 -9.56 2.55
N SER A 35 -18.94 -9.19 1.76
CA SER A 35 -18.87 -9.30 0.30
C SER A 35 -17.76 -8.40 -0.30
N SER A 36 -17.59 -7.17 0.16
CA SER A 36 -16.54 -6.28 -0.36
C SER A 36 -15.14 -6.69 0.07
N ARG A 37 -15.02 -7.46 1.13
CA ARG A 37 -13.73 -7.93 1.65
C ARG A 37 -13.31 -9.29 1.10
N PHE A 38 -14.22 -10.25 1.07
CA PHE A 38 -13.93 -11.65 0.77
C PHE A 38 -14.49 -12.11 -0.58
N GLU A 39 -15.31 -11.30 -1.21
CA GLU A 39 -15.93 -11.59 -2.50
C GLU A 39 -15.72 -10.40 -3.44
N SER A 40 -16.63 -10.16 -4.37
CA SER A 40 -16.56 -9.08 -5.36
C SER A 40 -17.62 -8.00 -5.16
N GLY A 41 -18.16 -7.87 -3.94
CA GLY A 41 -19.15 -6.85 -3.62
C GLY A 41 -18.62 -5.42 -3.70
N LYS A 42 -19.52 -4.48 -3.85
CA LYS A 42 -19.19 -3.05 -3.89
C LYS A 42 -18.75 -2.56 -2.49
N GLY A 43 -17.87 -1.60 -2.47
CA GLY A 43 -17.35 -0.98 -1.25
C GLY A 43 -15.85 -1.13 -1.14
N THR A 44 -15.30 -0.69 -0.04
CA THR A 44 -13.88 -0.82 0.26
C THR A 44 -13.63 -2.02 1.17
N ASN A 45 -12.39 -2.19 1.59
CA ASN A 45 -11.94 -3.20 2.53
C ASN A 45 -10.60 -2.76 3.17
N PRO A 46 -10.21 -3.35 4.30
CA PRO A 46 -8.95 -3.00 4.94
C PRO A 46 -7.73 -3.23 4.05
N GLU A 47 -7.74 -4.29 3.25
CA GLU A 47 -6.59 -4.69 2.43
C GLU A 47 -6.30 -3.67 1.33
N GLU A 48 -7.32 -3.12 0.66
CA GLU A 48 -7.05 -2.09 -0.35
C GLU A 48 -6.62 -0.76 0.27
N LEU A 49 -7.05 -0.45 1.50
CA LEU A 49 -6.57 0.73 2.22
C LEU A 49 -5.11 0.56 2.64
N ILE A 50 -4.72 -0.63 3.07
CA ILE A 50 -3.32 -0.98 3.34
C ILE A 50 -2.50 -0.84 2.04
N GLY A 51 -3.02 -1.37 0.94
CA GLY A 51 -2.38 -1.26 -0.38
C GLY A 51 -2.18 0.18 -0.82
N ALA A 52 -3.19 1.02 -0.69
CA ALA A 52 -3.10 2.43 -1.01
C ALA A 52 -2.06 3.15 -0.12
N ALA A 53 -2.05 2.86 1.17
CA ALA A 53 -1.08 3.43 2.11
C ALA A 53 0.35 3.03 1.75
N GLU A 54 0.58 1.74 1.46
CA GLU A 54 1.90 1.23 1.06
C GLU A 54 2.35 1.85 -0.25
N ALA A 55 1.49 1.86 -1.27
CA ALA A 55 1.82 2.43 -2.57
C ALA A 55 2.13 3.93 -2.49
N GLY A 56 1.36 4.67 -1.70
CA GLY A 56 1.55 6.11 -1.49
C GLY A 56 2.87 6.41 -0.78
N CYS A 57 3.14 5.72 0.33
CA CYS A 57 4.37 5.87 1.07
C CYS A 57 5.59 5.50 0.22
N PHE A 58 5.52 4.35 -0.45
CA PHE A 58 6.62 3.87 -1.31
C PHE A 58 6.93 4.86 -2.44
N SER A 59 5.92 5.34 -3.16
CA SER A 59 6.10 6.29 -4.27
C SER A 59 6.78 7.58 -3.80
N MET A 60 6.32 8.14 -2.69
CA MET A 60 6.87 9.37 -2.12
C MET A 60 8.30 9.17 -1.62
N ALA A 61 8.56 8.06 -0.94
CA ALA A 61 9.89 7.74 -0.43
C ALA A 61 10.88 7.46 -1.58
N LEU A 62 10.45 6.78 -2.64
CA LEU A 62 11.30 6.55 -3.81
C LEU A 62 11.63 7.88 -4.50
N ALA A 63 10.65 8.76 -4.69
CA ALA A 63 10.88 10.08 -5.25
C ALA A 63 11.93 10.85 -4.44
N PHE A 64 11.84 10.80 -3.12
CA PHE A 64 12.81 11.43 -2.22
C PHE A 64 14.21 10.81 -2.35
N ASN A 65 14.31 9.50 -2.39
CA ASN A 65 15.60 8.81 -2.54
C ASN A 65 16.26 9.11 -3.89
N LEU A 66 15.47 9.18 -4.95
CA LEU A 66 15.93 9.56 -6.28
C LEU A 66 16.44 11.01 -6.33
N GLU A 67 15.72 11.92 -5.72
CA GLU A 67 16.15 13.32 -5.59
C GLU A 67 17.49 13.43 -4.85
N LYS A 68 17.61 12.73 -3.73
CA LYS A 68 18.88 12.68 -2.96
C LYS A 68 20.04 12.10 -3.77
N ALA A 69 19.77 11.17 -4.67
CA ALA A 69 20.77 10.57 -5.55
C ALA A 69 21.10 11.47 -6.76
N GLY A 70 20.50 12.66 -6.87
CA GLY A 70 20.76 13.62 -7.94
C GLY A 70 19.89 13.39 -9.18
N HIS A 71 18.86 12.56 -9.10
CA HIS A 71 17.97 12.23 -10.20
C HIS A 71 16.50 12.40 -9.81
N PRO A 72 16.01 13.65 -9.67
CA PRO A 72 14.60 13.85 -9.31
C PRO A 72 13.67 13.25 -10.36
N ALA A 73 12.66 12.52 -9.90
CA ALA A 73 11.69 11.87 -10.76
C ALA A 73 10.65 12.88 -11.26
N LYS A 74 10.21 12.74 -12.51
CA LYS A 74 9.01 13.40 -13.00
C LYS A 74 7.76 12.75 -12.46
N ARG A 75 7.79 11.40 -12.34
CA ARG A 75 6.65 10.63 -11.89
C ARG A 75 7.11 9.29 -11.32
N VAL A 76 6.50 8.88 -10.23
CA VAL A 76 6.60 7.53 -9.69
C VAL A 76 5.18 7.02 -9.52
N SER A 77 4.89 5.85 -10.07
CA SER A 77 3.59 5.18 -9.98
C SER A 77 3.78 3.81 -9.38
N THR A 78 3.06 3.51 -8.31
CA THR A 78 3.17 2.24 -7.60
C THR A 78 1.80 1.62 -7.41
N THR A 79 1.70 0.32 -7.66
CA THR A 79 0.55 -0.49 -7.32
C THR A 79 0.98 -1.52 -6.28
N ALA A 80 0.22 -1.64 -5.21
CA ALA A 80 0.41 -2.66 -4.18
C ALA A 80 -0.73 -3.67 -4.26
N THR A 81 -0.40 -4.93 -4.48
CA THR A 81 -1.37 -6.03 -4.45
C THR A 81 -1.25 -6.75 -3.12
N VAL A 82 -2.29 -6.65 -2.30
CA VAL A 82 -2.35 -7.25 -0.96
C VAL A 82 -3.14 -8.54 -1.04
N LYS A 83 -2.52 -9.65 -0.66
CA LYS A 83 -3.16 -10.98 -0.70
C LYS A 83 -3.69 -11.36 0.67
N LEU A 84 -5.00 -11.60 0.74
CA LEU A 84 -5.69 -12.12 1.92
C LEU A 84 -6.07 -13.57 1.62
N GLU A 85 -5.53 -14.50 2.39
CA GLU A 85 -5.70 -15.93 2.14
C GLU A 85 -6.11 -16.66 3.43
N PRO A 86 -6.86 -17.79 3.30
CA PRO A 86 -7.13 -18.65 4.44
C PRO A 86 -5.81 -19.20 5.03
N ALA A 87 -5.65 -19.08 6.33
CA ALA A 87 -4.47 -19.57 7.03
C ALA A 87 -4.81 -19.79 8.52
N ASP A 88 -4.29 -20.85 9.12
CA ASP A 88 -4.34 -21.10 10.56
C ASP A 88 -5.76 -21.00 11.17
N GLY A 89 -6.78 -21.49 10.45
CA GLY A 89 -8.17 -21.46 10.91
C GLY A 89 -8.88 -20.12 10.74
N GLY A 90 -8.24 -19.15 10.08
CA GLY A 90 -8.80 -17.82 9.79
C GLY A 90 -8.28 -17.28 8.49
N PHE A 91 -8.06 -15.97 8.43
CA PHE A 91 -7.51 -15.28 7.26
C PHE A 91 -6.24 -14.54 7.64
N LYS A 92 -5.31 -14.46 6.72
CA LYS A 92 -4.04 -13.77 6.91
C LYS A 92 -3.64 -13.01 5.65
N ILE A 93 -3.09 -11.82 5.83
CA ILE A 93 -2.39 -11.13 4.74
C ILE A 93 -1.05 -11.84 4.56
N THR A 94 -0.90 -12.56 3.47
CA THR A 94 0.27 -13.43 3.23
C THR A 94 1.40 -12.73 2.50
N SER A 95 1.08 -11.80 1.61
CA SER A 95 2.09 -11.02 0.90
C SER A 95 1.53 -9.70 0.39
N ILE A 96 2.44 -8.78 0.12
CA ILE A 96 2.18 -7.53 -0.60
C ILE A 96 3.15 -7.48 -1.76
N ASP A 97 2.62 -7.43 -2.98
CA ASP A 97 3.42 -7.34 -4.19
C ASP A 97 3.39 -5.89 -4.70
N LEU A 98 4.55 -5.24 -4.70
CA LEU A 98 4.72 -3.87 -5.20
C LEU A 98 5.20 -3.90 -6.64
N LYS A 99 4.51 -3.16 -7.50
CA LYS A 99 4.96 -2.82 -8.84
C LYS A 99 5.13 -1.32 -8.93
N THR A 100 6.34 -0.86 -9.16
CA THR A 100 6.63 0.57 -9.31
C THR A 100 7.21 0.87 -10.67
N GLU A 101 6.79 1.99 -11.24
CA GLU A 101 7.32 2.51 -12.50
C GLU A 101 7.77 3.95 -12.26
N GLY A 102 8.95 4.30 -12.76
CA GLY A 102 9.51 5.64 -12.62
C GLY A 102 9.87 6.27 -13.95
N ASP A 103 9.42 7.51 -14.15
CA ASP A 103 9.91 8.41 -15.18
C ASP A 103 10.96 9.32 -14.54
N VAL A 104 12.23 8.95 -14.72
CA VAL A 104 13.36 9.57 -14.03
C VAL A 104 14.44 9.94 -15.03
N PRO A 105 14.50 11.19 -15.47
CA PRO A 105 15.49 11.62 -16.45
C PRO A 105 16.93 11.40 -15.96
N GLY A 106 17.77 10.86 -16.82
CA GLY A 106 19.22 10.78 -16.62
C GLY A 106 19.73 9.68 -15.71
N ILE A 107 18.86 8.86 -15.12
CA ILE A 107 19.28 7.73 -14.28
C ILE A 107 19.42 6.46 -15.15
N ASP A 108 20.36 5.60 -14.80
CA ASP A 108 20.41 4.26 -15.40
C ASP A 108 19.49 3.28 -14.64
N GLU A 109 19.14 2.18 -15.31
CA GLU A 109 18.21 1.18 -14.76
C GLU A 109 18.73 0.54 -13.48
N SER A 110 20.03 0.27 -13.39
CA SER A 110 20.64 -0.35 -12.21
C SER A 110 20.50 0.56 -10.99
N LYS A 111 20.82 1.83 -11.13
CA LYS A 111 20.68 2.83 -10.04
C LYS A 111 19.23 3.02 -9.64
N PHE A 112 18.31 3.04 -10.60
CA PHE A 112 16.89 3.12 -10.29
C PHE A 112 16.43 1.93 -9.45
N LYS A 113 16.80 0.72 -9.83
CA LYS A 113 16.47 -0.49 -9.08
C LYS A 113 17.10 -0.50 -7.69
N ASP A 114 18.34 -0.02 -7.55
CA ASP A 114 18.98 0.10 -6.24
C ASP A 114 18.21 1.06 -5.32
N GLN A 115 17.75 2.20 -5.84
CA GLN A 115 16.94 3.14 -5.06
C GLN A 115 15.58 2.54 -4.70
N ALA A 116 14.96 1.77 -5.59
CA ALA A 116 13.71 1.09 -5.29
C ALA A 116 13.88 0.03 -4.20
N GLU A 117 14.94 -0.76 -4.24
CA GLU A 117 15.24 -1.75 -3.18
C GLU A 117 15.54 -1.08 -1.84
N LEU A 118 16.28 0.01 -1.84
CA LEU A 118 16.51 0.82 -0.63
C LEU A 118 15.18 1.33 -0.06
N THR A 119 14.31 1.81 -0.91
CA THR A 119 12.99 2.34 -0.52
C THR A 119 12.14 1.26 0.13
N LYS A 120 12.13 0.04 -0.41
CA LYS A 120 11.42 -1.10 0.19
C LYS A 120 11.87 -1.35 1.64
N LYS A 121 13.14 -1.16 1.92
CA LYS A 121 13.71 -1.37 3.27
C LYS A 121 13.47 -0.20 4.23
N THR A 122 13.24 0.99 3.72
CA THR A 122 13.24 2.22 4.53
C THR A 122 11.92 2.98 4.58
N CYS A 123 11.02 2.74 3.63
CA CYS A 123 9.69 3.34 3.63
C CYS A 123 8.97 3.01 4.95
N PRO A 124 8.48 4.02 5.70
CA PRO A 124 7.88 3.79 7.01
C PRO A 124 6.73 2.79 7.02
N VAL A 125 5.90 2.76 5.99
CA VAL A 125 4.79 1.78 5.91
C VAL A 125 5.33 0.38 5.62
N SER A 126 6.31 0.24 4.72
CA SER A 126 6.98 -1.05 4.49
C SER A 126 7.61 -1.60 5.77
N VAL A 127 8.26 -0.75 6.54
CA VAL A 127 8.85 -1.14 7.84
C VAL A 127 7.76 -1.58 8.81
N ALA A 128 6.65 -0.84 8.90
CA ALA A 128 5.51 -1.20 9.75
C ALA A 128 4.87 -2.53 9.35
N LEU A 129 4.89 -2.86 8.06
CA LEU A 129 4.30 -4.08 7.51
C LEU A 129 5.33 -5.22 7.34
N ALA A 130 6.51 -5.12 7.95
CA ALA A 130 7.61 -6.07 7.78
C ALA A 130 7.30 -7.50 8.28
N GLY A 131 6.22 -7.68 9.05
CA GLY A 131 5.71 -9.00 9.41
C GLY A 131 5.05 -9.75 8.24
N THR A 132 4.84 -9.09 7.13
CA THR A 132 4.30 -9.65 5.89
C THR A 132 5.39 -9.65 4.82
N GLN A 133 5.40 -10.66 3.96
CA GLN A 133 6.35 -10.70 2.85
C GLN A 133 6.02 -9.59 1.84
N ILE A 134 6.99 -8.73 1.56
CA ILE A 134 6.87 -7.65 0.59
C ILE A 134 7.80 -7.95 -0.58
N ASN A 135 7.23 -8.11 -1.76
CA ASN A 135 7.95 -8.31 -3.01
C ASN A 135 7.96 -7.02 -3.82
N LEU A 136 8.99 -6.82 -4.62
CA LEU A 136 9.14 -5.60 -5.42
C LEU A 136 9.51 -5.93 -6.85
N GLU A 137 8.81 -5.31 -7.78
CA GLU A 137 9.19 -5.22 -9.18
C GLU A 137 9.31 -3.73 -9.54
N ALA A 138 10.48 -3.31 -9.97
CA ALA A 138 10.79 -1.93 -10.30
C ALA A 138 11.12 -1.80 -11.78
N LYS A 139 10.44 -0.89 -12.47
CA LYS A 139 10.62 -0.62 -13.88
C LYS A 139 10.94 0.84 -14.11
N LEU A 140 12.08 1.09 -14.74
CA LEU A 140 12.41 2.42 -15.25
C LEU A 140 11.75 2.59 -16.61
N LEU A 141 11.02 3.69 -16.77
CA LEU A 141 10.37 4.04 -18.04
C LEU A 141 11.32 4.77 -18.98
#